data_669d8df8de23fdd541c93e257da482f6
#
_entry.id   669d8df8de23fdd541c93e257da482f6
#
_cell.length_a   1.000
_cell.length_b   1.000
_cell.length_c   1.000
_cell.angle_alpha   90.00
_cell.angle_beta   90.00
_cell.angle_gamma   90.00
#
_symmetry.space_group_name_H-M   'P 1'
#
loop_
_entity.id
_entity.type
_entity.pdbx_description
1 polymer ?
#
loop_
_entity_poly.entity_id
_entity_poly.type
_entity_poly.pdbx_seq_one_letter_code
_entity_poly.pdbx_strand_id
1 'polypeptide(L)'
;MATHVLDDLDARGLIAHSTDPDALRADLSAGPITYYVGFDPTAPSLHIGNLLQLLTARRLQLAGHKPLILVGGSTGLIGDPKEVGERIMNTKETVGEWVDRIREQVSAFVDFGGDNGAIIVNNLDWTRDISIIDFLRDIGKHFPINRMLARDVVSSRLESGISYAEFSYVLLQSMDYLELNRRYGCTLQTGGSDQWGNITAGVELLRRADAKKVHALATPLITKADGTKFGKTESGTVWLDPTLTSPYAFYQSWIQAEDIKVGEYLRQFTFLSLEEIGALEAEHAERPGARAAQRRLAAELTSLVHGPAETEAAELAAGALFGRGELSELPASTLSAALKEAGLVDLQAADSPTLVDAFVASGLVESKSAARRAIAEGGAYVNNTRITQADALLEGDLLLHGTWAVLRKGKRSVSGVSISK
;
A
#
# COMPACT_ATOMS: atom_id res chain seq x y z
N MET A 1 23.88 9.37 21.60
CA MET A 1 23.49 10.47 20.68
C MET A 1 22.40 9.93 19.78
N ALA A 2 21.36 10.70 19.47
CA ALA A 2 20.35 10.25 18.49
C ALA A 2 21.04 10.06 17.13
N THR A 3 20.75 8.95 16.45
CA THR A 3 21.28 8.64 15.11
C THR A 3 20.75 9.70 14.13
N HIS A 4 21.60 10.21 13.25
CA HIS A 4 21.17 11.15 12.22
C HIS A 4 20.14 10.48 11.28
N VAL A 5 19.08 11.21 10.88
CA VAL A 5 17.98 10.63 10.12
C VAL A 5 18.42 9.98 8.80
N LEU A 6 19.42 10.54 8.10
CA LEU A 6 19.96 9.90 6.90
C LEU A 6 20.68 8.58 7.19
N ASP A 7 21.31 8.42 8.37
CA ASP A 7 21.93 7.16 8.74
C ASP A 7 20.88 6.09 9.05
N ASP A 8 19.76 6.47 9.69
CA ASP A 8 18.62 5.56 9.89
C ASP A 8 17.98 5.17 8.55
N LEU A 9 17.74 6.13 7.65
CA LEU A 9 17.19 5.85 6.33
C LEU A 9 18.11 4.94 5.49
N ASP A 10 19.41 5.17 5.52
CA ASP A 10 20.39 4.36 4.79
C ASP A 10 20.47 2.93 5.35
N ALA A 11 20.59 2.78 6.67
CA ALA A 11 20.61 1.48 7.35
C ALA A 11 19.33 0.66 7.11
N ARG A 12 18.21 1.33 6.83
CA ARG A 12 16.94 0.68 6.46
C ARG A 12 16.79 0.42 4.95
N GLY A 13 17.78 0.86 4.13
CA GLY A 13 17.71 0.74 2.68
C GLY A 13 16.64 1.65 2.06
N LEU A 14 16.40 2.82 2.63
CA LEU A 14 15.39 3.80 2.19
C LEU A 14 15.99 4.91 1.31
N ILE A 15 17.27 4.86 0.98
CA ILE A 15 17.94 5.81 0.08
C ILE A 15 18.34 5.11 -1.21
N ALA A 16 17.60 5.36 -2.29
CA ALA A 16 18.00 4.92 -3.63
C ALA A 16 18.81 5.98 -4.37
N HIS A 17 18.39 7.24 -4.29
CA HIS A 17 19.03 8.38 -4.93
C HIS A 17 18.95 9.63 -4.04
N SER A 18 20.00 10.45 -4.11
CA SER A 18 20.04 11.81 -3.55
C SER A 18 20.79 12.75 -4.47
N THR A 19 20.40 14.00 -4.56
CA THR A 19 21.08 15.00 -5.41
C THR A 19 22.46 15.39 -4.90
N ASP A 20 22.60 15.60 -3.59
CA ASP A 20 23.85 15.99 -2.92
C ASP A 20 23.74 15.53 -1.45
N PRO A 21 24.16 14.29 -1.14
CA PRO A 21 24.01 13.71 0.19
C PRO A 21 24.69 14.53 1.31
N ASP A 22 25.86 15.08 1.02
CA ASP A 22 26.64 15.84 2.01
C ASP A 22 25.98 17.19 2.31
N ALA A 23 25.49 17.89 1.30
CA ALA A 23 24.78 19.14 1.48
C ALA A 23 23.42 18.91 2.15
N LEU A 24 22.68 17.85 1.79
CA LEU A 24 21.44 17.50 2.46
C LEU A 24 21.68 17.18 3.94
N ARG A 25 22.74 16.42 4.26
CA ARG A 25 23.12 16.12 5.66
C ARG A 25 23.44 17.38 6.43
N ALA A 26 24.19 18.31 5.84
CA ALA A 26 24.52 19.59 6.48
C ALA A 26 23.26 20.40 6.79
N ASP A 27 22.32 20.51 5.85
CA ASP A 27 21.08 21.27 6.03
C ASP A 27 20.16 20.61 7.09
N LEU A 28 20.00 19.28 7.07
CA LEU A 28 19.25 18.54 8.10
C LEU A 28 19.88 18.66 9.50
N SER A 29 21.21 18.80 9.58
CA SER A 29 21.93 18.99 10.87
C SER A 29 21.86 20.42 11.36
N ALA A 30 21.71 21.39 10.48
CA ALA A 30 21.65 22.81 10.83
C ALA A 30 20.33 23.22 11.53
N GLY A 31 19.27 22.46 11.33
CA GLY A 31 17.98 22.70 11.95
C GLY A 31 16.80 22.09 11.20
N PRO A 32 15.56 22.34 11.65
CA PRO A 32 14.36 21.87 10.96
C PRO A 32 14.27 22.42 9.53
N ILE A 33 14.07 21.54 8.55
CA ILE A 33 13.73 21.93 7.18
C ILE A 33 12.29 21.57 6.88
N THR A 34 11.71 22.25 5.88
CA THR A 34 10.43 21.86 5.29
C THR A 34 10.68 20.96 4.08
N TYR A 35 10.00 19.81 4.02
CA TYR A 35 10.09 18.86 2.91
C TYR A 35 8.69 18.48 2.43
N TYR A 36 8.57 17.93 1.21
CA TYR A 36 7.30 17.46 0.72
C TYR A 36 7.35 16.09 0.06
N VAL A 37 6.20 15.43 0.08
CA VAL A 37 5.89 14.24 -0.69
C VAL A 37 4.52 14.42 -1.34
N GLY A 38 4.37 13.99 -2.60
CA GLY A 38 3.13 14.14 -3.37
C GLY A 38 2.43 12.81 -3.62
N PHE A 39 1.09 12.86 -3.60
CA PHE A 39 0.21 11.74 -3.92
C PHE A 39 -0.86 12.18 -4.91
N ASP A 40 -0.80 11.65 -6.13
CA ASP A 40 -1.83 11.89 -7.13
C ASP A 40 -3.06 11.01 -6.88
N PRO A 41 -4.26 11.59 -6.87
CA PRO A 41 -5.52 10.86 -6.72
C PRO A 41 -5.88 10.14 -8.02
N THR A 42 -5.17 9.06 -8.32
CA THR A 42 -5.39 8.20 -9.49
C THR A 42 -6.28 7.00 -9.20
N ALA A 43 -6.69 6.84 -7.95
CA ALA A 43 -7.57 5.81 -7.42
C ALA A 43 -8.25 6.33 -6.13
N PRO A 44 -9.34 5.67 -5.67
CA PRO A 44 -10.06 6.10 -4.46
C PRO A 44 -9.30 5.87 -3.15
N SER A 45 -8.14 5.24 -3.18
CA SER A 45 -7.30 4.92 -2.02
C SER A 45 -5.82 4.93 -2.37
N LEU A 46 -4.98 5.12 -1.37
CA LEU A 46 -3.56 4.82 -1.41
C LEU A 46 -3.34 3.30 -1.29
N HIS A 47 -2.18 2.84 -1.72
CA HIS A 47 -1.77 1.44 -1.70
C HIS A 47 -0.41 1.26 -0.99
N ILE A 48 0.05 0.03 -0.83
CA ILE A 48 1.32 -0.30 -0.13
C ILE A 48 2.52 0.51 -0.66
N GLY A 49 2.62 0.76 -1.98
CA GLY A 49 3.70 1.58 -2.53
C GLY A 49 3.69 3.03 -2.01
N ASN A 50 2.50 3.59 -1.77
CA ASN A 50 2.36 4.91 -1.16
C ASN A 50 2.66 4.88 0.34
N LEU A 51 2.37 3.76 1.02
CA LEU A 51 2.66 3.60 2.45
C LEU A 51 4.15 3.82 2.75
N LEU A 52 5.07 3.31 1.92
CA LEU A 52 6.50 3.54 2.11
C LEU A 52 6.85 5.03 2.14
N GLN A 53 6.24 5.81 1.24
CA GLN A 53 6.47 7.26 1.17
C GLN A 53 5.93 7.97 2.41
N LEU A 54 4.76 7.57 2.92
CA LEU A 54 4.19 8.09 4.16
C LEU A 54 5.07 7.78 5.36
N LEU A 55 5.58 6.56 5.46
CA LEU A 55 6.47 6.15 6.56
C LEU A 55 7.83 6.85 6.49
N THR A 56 8.36 7.07 5.29
CA THR A 56 9.58 7.85 5.09
C THR A 56 9.36 9.31 5.51
N ALA A 57 8.22 9.90 5.13
CA ALA A 57 7.84 11.24 5.60
C ALA A 57 7.70 11.27 7.12
N ARG A 58 7.04 10.29 7.74
CA ARG A 58 6.93 10.21 9.21
C ARG A 58 8.29 10.12 9.89
N ARG A 59 9.27 9.40 9.34
CA ARG A 59 10.64 9.33 9.89
C ARG A 59 11.32 10.69 9.90
N LEU A 60 11.23 11.43 8.81
CA LEU A 60 11.76 12.79 8.72
C LEU A 60 11.04 13.73 9.72
N GLN A 61 9.73 13.58 9.90
CA GLN A 61 8.97 14.34 10.89
C GLN A 61 9.42 14.02 12.33
N LEU A 62 9.60 12.74 12.65
CA LEU A 62 10.10 12.30 13.96
C LEU A 62 11.52 12.82 14.25
N ALA A 63 12.31 13.09 13.21
CA ALA A 63 13.62 13.73 13.30
C ALA A 63 13.54 15.26 13.46
N GLY A 64 12.34 15.85 13.52
CA GLY A 64 12.11 17.27 13.76
C GLY A 64 11.86 18.12 12.52
N HIS A 65 11.82 17.51 11.31
CA HIS A 65 11.56 18.23 10.06
C HIS A 65 10.07 18.34 9.77
N LYS A 66 9.66 19.36 8.99
CA LYS A 66 8.25 19.71 8.75
C LYS A 66 7.74 19.13 7.43
N PRO A 67 6.77 18.19 7.42
CA PRO A 67 6.20 17.63 6.22
C PRO A 67 5.13 18.53 5.59
N LEU A 68 5.20 18.69 4.26
CA LEU A 68 4.09 19.09 3.42
C LEU A 68 3.62 17.83 2.67
N ILE A 69 2.36 17.47 2.87
CA ILE A 69 1.74 16.36 2.15
C ILE A 69 0.92 16.96 0.99
N LEU A 70 1.43 16.80 -0.22
CA LEU A 70 0.75 17.33 -1.39
C LEU A 70 -0.23 16.29 -1.93
N VAL A 71 -1.49 16.67 -2.05
CA VAL A 71 -2.49 15.89 -2.77
C VAL A 71 -2.74 16.55 -4.13
N GLY A 72 -2.49 15.79 -5.19
CA GLY A 72 -2.44 16.28 -6.56
C GLY A 72 -3.79 16.54 -7.20
N GLY A 73 -4.56 17.54 -6.74
CA GLY A 73 -5.86 17.88 -7.32
C GLY A 73 -5.79 18.34 -8.77
N SER A 74 -4.66 18.92 -9.23
CA SER A 74 -4.43 19.27 -10.64
C SER A 74 -3.66 18.18 -11.40
N THR A 75 -2.59 17.66 -10.82
CA THR A 75 -1.78 16.59 -11.44
C THR A 75 -2.56 15.29 -11.59
N GLY A 76 -3.47 14.98 -10.67
CA GLY A 76 -4.37 13.84 -10.78
C GLY A 76 -5.37 13.91 -11.93
N LEU A 77 -5.64 15.11 -12.47
CA LEU A 77 -6.47 15.27 -13.68
C LEU A 77 -5.71 14.94 -14.96
N ILE A 78 -4.38 15.00 -14.94
CA ILE A 78 -3.51 14.70 -16.08
C ILE A 78 -2.93 13.31 -15.96
N GLY A 79 -2.30 13.00 -14.83
CA GLY A 79 -1.63 11.75 -14.51
C GLY A 79 -0.22 11.62 -15.10
N ASP A 80 0.70 11.13 -14.28
CA ASP A 80 2.09 10.87 -14.69
C ASP A 80 2.14 9.85 -15.83
N PRO A 81 2.93 10.04 -16.91
CA PRO A 81 3.02 9.12 -18.03
C PRO A 81 3.33 7.67 -17.59
N LYS A 82 2.69 6.70 -18.23
CA LYS A 82 3.01 5.28 -18.07
C LYS A 82 3.96 4.82 -19.16
N GLU A 83 4.72 3.77 -18.88
CA GLU A 83 5.58 3.12 -19.88
C GLU A 83 4.76 2.53 -21.05
N VAL A 84 3.53 2.08 -20.77
CA VAL A 84 2.64 1.47 -21.77
C VAL A 84 1.24 2.07 -21.65
N GLY A 85 0.71 2.52 -22.79
CA GLY A 85 -0.65 3.04 -22.94
C GLY A 85 -0.83 4.46 -22.38
N GLU A 86 -1.90 5.10 -22.76
CA GLU A 86 -2.26 6.44 -22.28
C GLU A 86 -3.11 6.36 -21.01
N ARG A 87 -3.02 7.39 -20.18
CA ARG A 87 -3.87 7.52 -18.99
C ARG A 87 -5.31 7.78 -19.36
N ILE A 88 -6.23 7.09 -18.72
CA ILE A 88 -7.65 7.43 -18.75
C ILE A 88 -7.83 8.62 -17.81
N MET A 89 -8.30 9.75 -18.35
CA MET A 89 -8.56 10.95 -17.57
C MET A 89 -9.85 10.77 -16.77
N ASN A 90 -9.78 11.01 -15.47
CA ASN A 90 -10.95 11.04 -14.60
C ASN A 90 -11.64 12.40 -14.64
N THR A 91 -12.93 12.47 -14.27
CA THR A 91 -13.64 13.74 -14.17
C THR A 91 -13.13 14.56 -12.98
N LYS A 92 -13.38 15.88 -13.01
CA LYS A 92 -12.99 16.77 -11.90
C LYS A 92 -13.69 16.38 -10.59
N GLU A 93 -14.93 15.94 -10.68
CA GLU A 93 -15.75 15.49 -9.56
C GLU A 93 -15.11 14.24 -8.91
N THR A 94 -14.79 13.23 -9.72
CA THR A 94 -14.13 11.99 -9.27
C THR A 94 -12.78 12.27 -8.61
N VAL A 95 -11.95 13.11 -9.22
CA VAL A 95 -10.65 13.50 -8.66
C VAL A 95 -10.84 14.27 -7.34
N GLY A 96 -11.84 15.15 -7.26
CA GLY A 96 -12.17 15.89 -6.04
C GLY A 96 -12.55 14.96 -4.88
N GLU A 97 -13.41 13.98 -5.12
CA GLU A 97 -13.77 12.96 -4.11
C GLU A 97 -12.55 12.15 -3.64
N TRP A 98 -11.66 11.78 -4.57
CA TRP A 98 -10.45 11.02 -4.22
C TRP A 98 -9.43 11.88 -3.46
N VAL A 99 -9.34 13.17 -3.76
CA VAL A 99 -8.53 14.12 -2.97
C VAL A 99 -8.94 14.09 -1.51
N ASP A 100 -10.25 14.16 -1.22
CA ASP A 100 -10.74 14.16 0.15
C ASP A 100 -10.46 12.84 0.88
N ARG A 101 -10.67 11.70 0.22
CA ARG A 101 -10.34 10.37 0.75
C ARG A 101 -8.85 10.22 1.05
N ILE A 102 -7.98 10.65 0.13
CA ILE A 102 -6.53 10.58 0.33
C ILE A 102 -6.09 11.49 1.47
N ARG A 103 -6.66 12.70 1.61
CA ARG A 103 -6.40 13.58 2.75
C ARG A 103 -6.72 12.92 4.08
N GLU A 104 -7.85 12.23 4.17
CA GLU A 104 -8.21 11.47 5.37
C GLU A 104 -7.20 10.36 5.65
N GLN A 105 -6.86 9.56 4.65
CA GLN A 105 -5.89 8.46 4.79
C GLN A 105 -4.51 8.95 5.24
N VAL A 106 -3.93 9.97 4.59
CA VAL A 106 -2.59 10.47 4.95
C VAL A 106 -2.56 11.06 6.36
N SER A 107 -3.70 11.58 6.83
CA SER A 107 -3.81 12.16 8.17
C SER A 107 -3.56 11.15 9.31
N ALA A 108 -3.69 9.85 9.04
CA ALA A 108 -3.39 8.81 10.01
C ALA A 108 -1.88 8.56 10.21
N PHE A 109 -1.03 9.02 9.29
CA PHE A 109 0.39 8.67 9.28
C PHE A 109 1.33 9.80 9.70
N VAL A 110 0.85 11.04 9.78
CA VAL A 110 1.65 12.21 10.15
C VAL A 110 0.98 12.97 11.29
N ASP A 111 1.80 13.69 12.07
CA ASP A 111 1.32 14.52 13.17
C ASP A 111 1.08 15.96 12.69
N PHE A 112 -0.02 16.56 13.11
CA PHE A 112 -0.41 17.94 12.77
C PHE A 112 -0.12 18.93 13.90
N GLY A 113 0.29 18.45 15.06
CA GLY A 113 0.62 19.27 16.23
C GLY A 113 2.08 19.70 16.27
N GLY A 114 2.36 20.68 17.16
CA GLY A 114 3.70 21.18 17.41
C GLY A 114 4.31 22.03 16.28
N ASP A 115 5.58 22.40 16.44
CA ASP A 115 6.28 23.31 15.54
C ASP A 115 6.55 22.71 14.16
N ASN A 116 6.71 21.39 14.09
CA ASN A 116 6.90 20.63 12.86
C ASN A 116 5.64 19.86 12.40
N GLY A 117 4.46 20.33 12.84
CA GLY A 117 3.18 19.78 12.41
C GLY A 117 3.03 19.77 10.88
N ALA A 118 2.48 18.68 10.35
CA ALA A 118 2.25 18.51 8.92
C ALA A 118 1.26 19.55 8.36
N ILE A 119 1.43 19.88 7.09
CA ILE A 119 0.44 20.66 6.35
C ILE A 119 0.05 19.86 5.13
N ILE A 120 -1.26 19.64 4.93
CA ILE A 120 -1.77 19.06 3.68
C ILE A 120 -2.06 20.22 2.71
N VAL A 121 -1.51 20.12 1.52
CA VAL A 121 -1.65 21.12 0.46
C VAL A 121 -2.24 20.47 -0.80
N ASN A 122 -2.95 21.28 -1.60
CA ASN A 122 -3.51 20.83 -2.87
C ASN A 122 -2.92 21.71 -3.99
N ASN A 123 -2.31 21.10 -5.00
CA ASN A 123 -1.70 21.85 -6.09
C ASN A 123 -2.71 22.58 -6.99
N LEU A 124 -4.00 22.27 -6.87
CA LEU A 124 -5.06 23.03 -7.51
C LEU A 124 -5.12 24.48 -7.00
N ASP A 125 -4.63 24.76 -5.78
CA ASP A 125 -4.66 26.08 -5.16
C ASP A 125 -3.75 27.11 -5.86
N TRP A 126 -2.77 26.65 -6.63
CA TRP A 126 -1.89 27.53 -7.43
C TRP A 126 -1.98 27.27 -8.93
N THR A 127 -2.52 26.15 -9.38
CA THR A 127 -2.68 25.87 -10.80
C THR A 127 -3.96 26.43 -11.39
N ARG A 128 -5.00 26.61 -10.56
CA ARG A 128 -6.32 27.06 -11.02
C ARG A 128 -6.28 28.44 -11.72
N ASP A 129 -5.48 29.35 -11.18
CA ASP A 129 -5.52 30.75 -11.56
C ASP A 129 -4.36 31.16 -12.49
N ILE A 130 -3.42 30.24 -12.77
CA ILE A 130 -2.33 30.52 -13.70
C ILE A 130 -2.84 30.51 -15.15
N SER A 131 -2.57 31.58 -15.90
CA SER A 131 -2.90 31.60 -17.33
C SER A 131 -1.96 30.64 -18.10
N ILE A 132 -2.45 30.11 -19.23
CA ILE A 132 -1.62 29.30 -20.15
C ILE A 132 -0.37 30.05 -20.59
N ILE A 133 -0.51 31.37 -20.87
CA ILE A 133 0.61 32.18 -21.32
C ILE A 133 1.64 32.38 -20.21
N ASP A 134 1.22 32.64 -18.97
CA ASP A 134 2.13 32.74 -17.83
C ASP A 134 2.82 31.42 -17.52
N PHE A 135 2.09 30.30 -17.58
CA PHE A 135 2.67 28.97 -17.41
C PHE A 135 3.77 28.69 -18.45
N LEU A 136 3.49 28.92 -19.72
CA LEU A 136 4.48 28.70 -20.79
C LEU A 136 5.68 29.67 -20.69
N ARG A 137 5.43 30.97 -20.38
CA ARG A 137 6.46 31.98 -20.25
C ARG A 137 7.36 31.78 -19.02
N ASP A 138 6.78 31.47 -17.86
CA ASP A 138 7.50 31.51 -16.59
C ASP A 138 8.00 30.14 -16.15
N ILE A 139 7.31 29.06 -16.53
CA ILE A 139 7.68 27.68 -16.25
C ILE A 139 8.24 27.00 -17.52
N GLY A 140 7.49 27.00 -18.61
CA GLY A 140 7.82 26.26 -19.84
C GLY A 140 9.20 26.63 -20.42
N LYS A 141 9.61 27.90 -20.36
CA LYS A 141 10.93 28.38 -20.85
C LYS A 141 12.12 27.67 -20.20
N HIS A 142 11.95 27.08 -19.02
CA HIS A 142 13.02 26.39 -18.30
C HIS A 142 13.19 24.92 -18.69
N PHE A 143 12.29 24.38 -19.54
CA PHE A 143 12.24 22.99 -19.95
C PHE A 143 12.67 22.80 -21.42
N PRO A 144 13.98 22.52 -21.71
CA PRO A 144 14.41 22.24 -23.08
C PRO A 144 13.78 20.95 -23.61
N ILE A 145 13.16 21.02 -24.78
CA ILE A 145 12.43 19.91 -25.42
C ILE A 145 13.31 18.67 -25.59
N ASN A 146 14.57 18.83 -26.00
CA ASN A 146 15.50 17.71 -26.16
C ASN A 146 15.73 16.92 -24.86
N ARG A 147 15.77 17.59 -23.70
CA ARG A 147 15.88 16.91 -22.40
C ARG A 147 14.58 16.20 -21.99
N MET A 148 13.43 16.79 -22.34
CA MET A 148 12.14 16.17 -22.09
C MET A 148 11.95 14.91 -22.92
N LEU A 149 12.34 14.94 -24.21
CA LEU A 149 12.26 13.80 -25.12
C LEU A 149 13.23 12.66 -24.72
N ALA A 150 14.36 12.97 -24.07
CA ALA A 150 15.35 12.01 -23.64
C ALA A 150 14.97 11.26 -22.34
N ARG A 151 13.86 11.59 -21.71
CA ARG A 151 13.39 10.88 -20.51
C ARG A 151 12.90 9.49 -20.88
N ASP A 152 13.29 8.44 -20.12
CA ASP A 152 13.02 7.04 -20.45
C ASP A 152 11.53 6.77 -20.72
N VAL A 153 10.63 7.26 -19.85
CA VAL A 153 9.19 7.13 -20.01
C VAL A 153 8.66 7.81 -21.28
N VAL A 154 9.26 8.93 -21.67
CA VAL A 154 8.88 9.66 -22.90
C VAL A 154 9.47 8.97 -24.13
N SER A 155 10.77 8.66 -24.10
CA SER A 155 11.48 8.04 -25.23
C SER A 155 10.90 6.68 -25.62
N SER A 156 10.49 5.87 -24.65
CA SER A 156 9.82 4.57 -24.89
C SER A 156 8.45 4.71 -25.56
N ARG A 157 7.82 5.89 -25.49
CA ARG A 157 6.50 6.19 -26.01
C ARG A 157 6.51 6.98 -27.32
N LEU A 158 7.67 7.44 -27.83
CA LEU A 158 7.73 8.28 -29.03
C LEU A 158 7.15 7.61 -30.27
N GLU A 159 7.35 6.29 -30.44
CA GLU A 159 6.80 5.55 -31.59
C GLU A 159 5.32 5.20 -31.43
N SER A 160 4.88 4.85 -30.23
CA SER A 160 3.49 4.49 -29.93
C SER A 160 2.58 5.69 -29.70
N GLY A 161 3.15 6.87 -29.51
CA GLY A 161 2.47 8.11 -29.21
C GLY A 161 2.38 8.42 -27.72
N ILE A 162 2.53 9.70 -27.37
CA ILE A 162 2.29 10.28 -26.05
C ILE A 162 1.54 11.58 -26.24
N SER A 163 0.46 11.81 -25.49
CA SER A 163 -0.28 13.07 -25.57
C SER A 163 0.53 14.24 -25.00
N TYR A 164 0.24 15.44 -25.47
CA TYR A 164 0.87 16.64 -24.90
C TYR A 164 0.54 16.80 -23.41
N ALA A 165 -0.62 16.36 -22.97
CA ALA A 165 -1.01 16.39 -21.57
C ALA A 165 -0.05 15.54 -20.72
N GLU A 166 0.12 14.25 -21.04
CA GLU A 166 1.09 13.38 -20.35
C GLU A 166 2.53 13.88 -20.48
N PHE A 167 2.94 14.33 -21.67
CA PHE A 167 4.28 14.89 -21.92
C PHE A 167 4.58 16.09 -21.03
N SER A 168 3.59 16.95 -20.77
CA SER A 168 3.74 18.17 -19.96
C SER A 168 3.63 17.94 -18.45
N TYR A 169 3.28 16.73 -17.99
CA TYR A 169 3.11 16.43 -16.58
C TYR A 169 4.30 16.86 -15.71
N VAL A 170 5.53 16.62 -16.18
CA VAL A 170 6.74 16.98 -15.45
C VAL A 170 6.85 18.48 -15.14
N LEU A 171 6.27 19.34 -15.98
CA LEU A 171 6.24 20.79 -15.73
C LEU A 171 5.34 21.12 -14.55
N LEU A 172 4.19 20.44 -14.44
CA LEU A 172 3.23 20.64 -13.35
C LEU A 172 3.85 20.22 -12.01
N GLN A 173 4.40 19.03 -11.91
CA GLN A 173 5.05 18.55 -10.68
C GLN A 173 6.29 19.40 -10.32
N SER A 174 7.05 19.88 -11.30
CA SER A 174 8.17 20.79 -11.04
C SER A 174 7.70 22.14 -10.52
N MET A 175 6.59 22.67 -11.04
CA MET A 175 5.96 23.89 -10.57
C MET A 175 5.45 23.73 -9.13
N ASP A 176 4.95 22.54 -8.74
CA ASP A 176 4.57 22.27 -7.37
C ASP A 176 5.74 22.51 -6.41
N TYR A 177 6.93 21.98 -6.74
CA TYR A 177 8.11 22.20 -5.90
C TYR A 177 8.49 23.67 -5.81
N LEU A 178 8.42 24.42 -6.92
CA LEU A 178 8.69 25.86 -6.95
C LEU A 178 7.70 26.62 -6.06
N GLU A 179 6.40 26.35 -6.16
CA GLU A 179 5.36 26.99 -5.36
C GLU A 179 5.48 26.63 -3.86
N LEU A 180 5.79 25.37 -3.55
CA LEU A 180 6.01 24.95 -2.18
C LEU A 180 7.26 25.60 -1.55
N ASN A 181 8.33 25.79 -2.34
CA ASN A 181 9.49 26.56 -1.87
C ASN A 181 9.12 28.01 -1.60
N ARG A 182 8.43 28.68 -2.53
CA ARG A 182 8.03 30.08 -2.40
C ARG A 182 7.07 30.33 -1.25
N ARG A 183 6.09 29.45 -1.04
CA ARG A 183 5.00 29.62 -0.05
C ARG A 183 5.39 29.14 1.34
N TYR A 184 6.16 28.05 1.41
CA TYR A 184 6.42 27.33 2.68
C TYR A 184 7.90 27.14 2.98
N GLY A 185 8.82 27.63 2.15
CA GLY A 185 10.26 27.43 2.33
C GLY A 185 10.68 25.98 2.17
N CYS A 186 9.95 25.17 1.38
CA CYS A 186 10.24 23.78 1.15
C CYS A 186 11.59 23.60 0.43
N THR A 187 12.52 22.84 1.02
CA THR A 187 13.88 22.64 0.49
C THR A 187 14.22 21.20 0.16
N LEU A 188 13.33 20.24 0.42
CA LEU A 188 13.53 18.83 0.09
C LEU A 188 12.25 18.25 -0.52
N GLN A 189 12.38 17.57 -1.66
CA GLN A 189 11.34 16.71 -2.22
C GLN A 189 11.71 15.24 -2.00
N THR A 190 10.75 14.42 -1.54
CA THR A 190 10.90 12.97 -1.45
C THR A 190 9.91 12.25 -2.37
N GLY A 191 10.25 11.03 -2.79
CA GLY A 191 9.39 10.19 -3.62
C GLY A 191 10.00 8.83 -3.90
N GLY A 192 9.36 8.01 -4.72
CA GLY A 192 9.93 6.74 -5.20
C GLY A 192 10.98 6.96 -6.28
N SER A 193 11.86 5.98 -6.48
CA SER A 193 12.92 6.04 -7.50
C SER A 193 12.37 6.13 -8.94
N ASP A 194 11.14 5.67 -9.17
CA ASP A 194 10.42 5.87 -10.44
C ASP A 194 10.08 7.36 -10.70
N GLN A 195 10.03 8.17 -9.64
CA GLN A 195 9.78 9.61 -9.71
C GLN A 195 11.07 10.45 -9.84
N TRP A 196 12.25 9.81 -9.87
CA TRP A 196 13.53 10.52 -9.85
C TRP A 196 13.67 11.58 -10.95
N GLY A 197 13.22 11.27 -12.18
CA GLY A 197 13.22 12.20 -13.30
C GLY A 197 12.32 13.41 -13.10
N ASN A 198 11.15 13.24 -12.47
CA ASN A 198 10.26 14.35 -12.14
C ASN A 198 10.81 15.19 -11.00
N ILE A 199 11.33 14.55 -9.95
CA ILE A 199 11.89 15.22 -8.76
C ILE A 199 13.09 16.09 -9.13
N THR A 200 14.03 15.55 -9.91
CA THR A 200 15.22 16.29 -10.36
C THR A 200 14.90 17.42 -11.34
N ALA A 201 13.84 17.28 -12.14
CA ALA A 201 13.34 18.37 -12.97
C ALA A 201 12.83 19.57 -12.13
N GLY A 202 12.19 19.28 -10.98
CA GLY A 202 11.80 20.30 -10.01
C GLY A 202 13.02 21.01 -9.40
N VAL A 203 14.04 20.28 -8.97
CA VAL A 203 15.30 20.85 -8.46
C VAL A 203 15.93 21.80 -9.50
N GLU A 204 15.97 21.37 -10.77
CA GLU A 204 16.53 22.19 -11.86
C GLU A 204 15.67 23.42 -12.15
N LEU A 205 14.34 23.33 -12.03
CA LEU A 205 13.45 24.48 -12.17
C LEU A 205 13.75 25.55 -11.10
N LEU A 206 13.84 25.17 -9.82
CA LEU A 206 14.14 26.12 -8.74
C LEU A 206 15.52 26.77 -8.94
N ARG A 207 16.51 26.01 -9.37
CA ARG A 207 17.84 26.54 -9.68
C ARG A 207 17.79 27.59 -10.80
N ARG A 208 16.98 27.36 -11.86
CA ARG A 208 16.89 28.25 -13.02
C ARG A 208 16.01 29.45 -12.79
N ALA A 209 14.88 29.25 -12.11
CA ALA A 209 13.88 30.31 -11.92
C ALA A 209 14.27 31.27 -10.78
N ASP A 210 14.66 30.72 -9.62
CA ASP A 210 14.84 31.47 -8.38
C ASP A 210 16.27 31.41 -7.82
N ALA A 211 17.22 30.78 -8.56
CA ALA A 211 18.62 30.52 -8.11
C ALA A 211 18.69 29.83 -6.71
N LYS A 212 17.70 29.02 -6.38
CA LYS A 212 17.64 28.28 -5.13
C LYS A 212 18.38 26.94 -5.24
N LYS A 213 19.13 26.58 -4.18
CA LYS A 213 19.67 25.24 -3.97
C LYS A 213 18.68 24.48 -3.08
N VAL A 214 18.17 23.38 -3.60
CA VAL A 214 17.22 22.48 -2.91
C VAL A 214 17.62 21.02 -3.15
N HIS A 215 17.02 20.12 -2.43
CA HIS A 215 17.39 18.71 -2.39
C HIS A 215 16.29 17.80 -2.92
N ALA A 216 16.72 16.62 -3.37
CA ALA A 216 15.87 15.51 -3.72
C ALA A 216 16.38 14.23 -3.07
N LEU A 217 15.45 13.41 -2.55
CA LEU A 217 15.71 12.10 -1.98
C LEU A 217 14.69 11.11 -2.54
N ALA A 218 15.15 10.01 -3.12
CA ALA A 218 14.27 8.96 -3.62
C ALA A 218 14.47 7.66 -2.85
N THR A 219 13.35 7.02 -2.49
CA THR A 219 13.35 5.68 -1.91
C THR A 219 13.32 4.61 -3.01
N PRO A 220 13.80 3.38 -2.74
CA PRO A 220 13.69 2.29 -3.71
C PRO A 220 12.23 1.91 -3.98
N LEU A 221 11.99 1.31 -5.15
CA LEU A 221 10.74 0.63 -5.43
C LEU A 221 10.65 -0.66 -4.63
N ILE A 222 9.46 -0.95 -4.14
CA ILE A 222 9.20 -2.20 -3.43
C ILE A 222 8.97 -3.32 -4.43
N THR A 223 9.83 -4.33 -4.40
CA THR A 223 9.80 -5.46 -5.31
C THR A 223 9.81 -6.79 -4.57
N LYS A 224 9.16 -7.79 -5.15
CA LYS A 224 9.31 -9.20 -4.78
C LYS A 224 10.72 -9.69 -5.15
N ALA A 225 11.06 -10.93 -4.76
CA ALA A 225 12.36 -11.53 -5.08
C ALA A 225 12.59 -11.69 -6.60
N ASP A 226 11.53 -11.85 -7.37
CA ASP A 226 11.57 -11.95 -8.85
C ASP A 226 11.69 -10.58 -9.55
N GLY A 227 11.77 -9.47 -8.80
CA GLY A 227 11.83 -8.11 -9.31
C GLY A 227 10.47 -7.49 -9.68
N THR A 228 9.38 -8.23 -9.60
CA THR A 228 8.05 -7.67 -9.83
C THR A 228 7.63 -6.73 -8.69
N LYS A 229 6.77 -5.75 -9.00
CA LYS A 229 6.30 -4.78 -8.00
C LYS A 229 5.53 -5.50 -6.89
N PHE A 230 5.92 -5.27 -5.64
CA PHE A 230 5.17 -5.73 -4.46
C PHE A 230 3.86 -4.95 -4.31
N GLY A 231 2.85 -5.58 -3.68
CA GLY A 231 1.53 -4.95 -3.50
C GLY A 231 0.58 -5.09 -4.68
N LYS A 232 1.01 -5.83 -5.73
CA LYS A 232 0.12 -6.38 -6.75
C LYS A 232 0.03 -7.89 -6.54
N THR A 233 -1.17 -8.37 -6.21
CA THR A 233 -1.49 -9.80 -6.08
C THR A 233 -2.24 -10.27 -7.33
N GLU A 234 -2.53 -11.56 -7.44
CA GLU A 234 -3.41 -12.09 -8.50
C GLU A 234 -4.81 -11.47 -8.43
N SER A 235 -5.27 -11.10 -7.21
CA SER A 235 -6.53 -10.40 -6.95
C SER A 235 -6.45 -8.87 -7.17
N GLY A 236 -5.27 -8.31 -7.48
CA GLY A 236 -5.10 -6.88 -7.77
C GLY A 236 -4.19 -6.12 -6.81
N THR A 237 -4.45 -4.84 -6.62
CA THR A 237 -3.68 -3.94 -5.77
C THR A 237 -4.09 -4.08 -4.31
N VAL A 238 -3.12 -4.11 -3.38
CA VAL A 238 -3.37 -4.06 -1.93
C VAL A 238 -3.53 -2.61 -1.49
N TRP A 239 -4.76 -2.24 -1.14
CA TRP A 239 -5.16 -0.89 -0.77
C TRP A 239 -5.04 -0.65 0.74
N LEU A 240 -4.89 0.61 1.14
CA LEU A 240 -4.93 1.00 2.56
C LEU A 240 -6.36 1.19 3.08
N ASP A 241 -7.35 1.37 2.18
CA ASP A 241 -8.76 1.48 2.53
C ASP A 241 -9.33 0.11 2.90
N PRO A 242 -9.89 -0.08 4.12
CA PRO A 242 -10.43 -1.36 4.57
C PRO A 242 -11.65 -1.84 3.78
N THR A 243 -12.30 -0.96 3.01
CA THR A 243 -13.44 -1.32 2.14
C THR A 243 -12.98 -1.94 0.81
N LEU A 244 -11.74 -1.64 0.38
CA LEU A 244 -11.14 -2.16 -0.86
C LEU A 244 -10.24 -3.38 -0.59
N THR A 245 -9.49 -3.36 0.50
CA THR A 245 -8.69 -4.49 0.99
C THR A 245 -8.98 -4.62 2.48
N SER A 246 -9.70 -5.67 2.88
CA SER A 246 -10.04 -5.88 4.29
C SER A 246 -8.79 -5.97 5.16
N PRO A 247 -8.86 -5.62 6.48
CA PRO A 247 -7.73 -5.77 7.39
C PRO A 247 -7.16 -7.20 7.41
N TYR A 248 -8.03 -8.22 7.27
CA TYR A 248 -7.59 -9.61 7.17
C TYR A 248 -6.80 -9.87 5.87
N ALA A 249 -7.29 -9.43 4.71
CA ALA A 249 -6.58 -9.56 3.44
C ALA A 249 -5.26 -8.78 3.43
N PHE A 250 -5.25 -7.58 4.03
CA PHE A 250 -4.05 -6.79 4.23
C PHE A 250 -3.02 -7.53 5.10
N TYR A 251 -3.43 -8.08 6.24
CA TYR A 251 -2.59 -8.91 7.10
C TYR A 251 -2.02 -10.12 6.35
N GLN A 252 -2.86 -10.85 5.60
CA GLN A 252 -2.44 -12.01 4.81
C GLN A 252 -1.44 -11.66 3.72
N SER A 253 -1.54 -10.50 3.09
CA SER A 253 -0.58 -10.07 2.07
C SER A 253 0.85 -9.96 2.63
N TRP A 254 0.99 -9.55 3.89
CA TRP A 254 2.29 -9.46 4.57
C TRP A 254 2.76 -10.81 5.15
N ILE A 255 1.83 -11.65 5.61
CA ILE A 255 2.16 -13.03 5.99
C ILE A 255 2.78 -13.78 4.82
N GLN A 256 2.36 -13.52 3.59
CA GLN A 256 2.87 -14.15 2.38
C GLN A 256 4.21 -13.58 1.89
N ALA A 257 4.80 -12.61 2.60
CA ALA A 257 6.12 -12.08 2.25
C ALA A 257 7.15 -13.21 2.14
N GLU A 258 7.96 -13.13 1.08
CA GLU A 258 9.00 -14.12 0.79
C GLU A 258 10.09 -14.10 1.86
N ASP A 259 10.61 -15.27 2.22
CA ASP A 259 11.61 -15.42 3.30
C ASP A 259 12.86 -14.55 3.04
N ILE A 260 13.26 -14.42 1.79
CA ILE A 260 14.43 -13.60 1.40
C ILE A 260 14.16 -12.08 1.49
N LYS A 261 12.88 -11.66 1.50
CA LYS A 261 12.48 -10.24 1.48
C LYS A 261 11.98 -9.72 2.82
N VAL A 262 11.57 -10.59 3.73
CA VAL A 262 10.92 -10.18 4.98
C VAL A 262 11.77 -9.24 5.83
N GLY A 263 13.08 -9.47 5.91
CA GLY A 263 14.01 -8.58 6.64
C GLY A 263 14.09 -7.18 6.02
N GLU A 264 14.13 -7.11 4.68
CA GLU A 264 14.08 -5.83 3.96
C GLU A 264 12.77 -5.08 4.25
N TYR A 265 11.62 -5.77 4.20
CA TYR A 265 10.33 -5.15 4.48
C TYR A 265 10.20 -4.71 5.95
N LEU A 266 10.72 -5.48 6.91
CA LEU A 266 10.77 -5.06 8.32
C LEU A 266 11.53 -3.74 8.49
N ARG A 267 12.69 -3.59 7.84
CA ARG A 267 13.48 -2.35 7.90
C ARG A 267 12.76 -1.18 7.27
N GLN A 268 12.16 -1.37 6.11
CA GLN A 268 11.55 -0.30 5.32
C GLN A 268 10.21 0.18 5.89
N PHE A 269 9.36 -0.75 6.30
CA PHE A 269 7.97 -0.46 6.62
C PHE A 269 7.65 -0.37 8.11
N THR A 270 8.53 -0.82 9.02
CA THR A 270 8.24 -0.76 10.46
C THR A 270 9.07 0.29 11.19
N PHE A 271 8.61 0.70 12.36
CA PHE A 271 9.38 1.55 13.29
C PHE A 271 10.15 0.74 14.32
N LEU A 272 10.25 -0.57 14.16
CA LEU A 272 11.10 -1.42 15.01
C LEU A 272 12.55 -0.96 14.96
N SER A 273 13.26 -1.10 16.06
CA SER A 273 14.70 -0.84 16.07
C SER A 273 15.46 -1.84 15.19
N LEU A 274 16.62 -1.43 14.69
CA LEU A 274 17.46 -2.33 13.89
C LEU A 274 17.93 -3.55 14.71
N GLU A 275 18.02 -3.44 16.02
CA GLU A 275 18.34 -4.53 16.93
C GLU A 275 17.20 -5.56 17.00
N GLU A 276 15.94 -5.11 17.17
CA GLU A 276 14.75 -5.99 17.13
C GLU A 276 14.63 -6.69 15.79
N ILE A 277 14.88 -5.97 14.67
CA ILE A 277 14.85 -6.54 13.34
C ILE A 277 15.94 -7.60 13.18
N GLY A 278 17.16 -7.32 13.63
CA GLY A 278 18.26 -8.27 13.62
C GLY A 278 17.96 -9.56 14.41
N ALA A 279 17.29 -9.44 15.55
CA ALA A 279 16.86 -10.59 16.35
C ALA A 279 15.80 -11.42 15.59
N LEU A 280 14.84 -10.77 14.93
CA LEU A 280 13.83 -11.45 14.10
C LEU A 280 14.44 -12.15 12.88
N GLU A 281 15.44 -11.53 12.23
CA GLU A 281 16.17 -12.13 11.10
C GLU A 281 16.97 -13.37 11.55
N ALA A 282 17.61 -13.33 12.73
CA ALA A 282 18.32 -14.47 13.29
C ALA A 282 17.35 -15.61 13.64
N GLU A 283 16.22 -15.33 14.29
CA GLU A 283 15.19 -16.33 14.58
C GLU A 283 14.62 -16.95 13.28
N HIS A 284 14.39 -16.09 12.27
CA HIS A 284 13.89 -16.53 10.96
C HIS A 284 14.88 -17.46 10.25
N ALA A 285 16.18 -17.15 10.30
CA ALA A 285 17.23 -18.00 9.71
C ALA A 285 17.31 -19.39 10.37
N GLU A 286 17.11 -19.48 11.71
CA GLU A 286 17.09 -20.72 12.43
C GLU A 286 15.82 -21.58 12.16
N ARG A 287 14.66 -20.93 12.05
CA ARG A 287 13.36 -21.60 11.94
C ARG A 287 12.43 -20.89 10.94
N PRO A 288 12.73 -20.87 9.63
CA PRO A 288 11.94 -20.14 8.64
C PRO A 288 10.48 -20.61 8.58
N GLY A 289 10.23 -21.91 8.77
CA GLY A 289 8.87 -22.47 8.81
C GLY A 289 7.99 -21.95 9.96
N ALA A 290 8.57 -21.34 11.00
CA ALA A 290 7.82 -20.67 12.06
C ALA A 290 7.21 -19.34 11.61
N ARG A 291 7.75 -18.71 10.54
CA ARG A 291 7.31 -17.42 9.97
C ARG A 291 7.16 -16.31 11.01
N ALA A 292 8.05 -16.27 12.02
CA ALA A 292 7.99 -15.29 13.10
C ALA A 292 8.17 -13.85 12.56
N ALA A 293 9.12 -13.67 11.64
CA ALA A 293 9.40 -12.38 11.00
C ALA A 293 8.17 -11.88 10.19
N GLN A 294 7.53 -12.76 9.40
CA GLN A 294 6.33 -12.39 8.64
C GLN A 294 5.14 -12.07 9.54
N ARG A 295 4.94 -12.82 10.63
CA ARG A 295 3.87 -12.50 11.59
C ARG A 295 4.10 -11.16 12.25
N ARG A 296 5.33 -10.87 12.69
CA ARG A 296 5.64 -9.56 13.26
C ARG A 296 5.44 -8.44 12.25
N LEU A 297 5.91 -8.60 11.00
CA LEU A 297 5.70 -7.63 9.92
C LEU A 297 4.21 -7.37 9.69
N ALA A 298 3.41 -8.43 9.53
CA ALA A 298 1.97 -8.32 9.30
C ALA A 298 1.25 -7.63 10.47
N ALA A 299 1.59 -7.99 11.72
CA ALA A 299 1.00 -7.38 12.90
C ALA A 299 1.34 -5.89 13.01
N GLU A 300 2.61 -5.51 12.85
CA GLU A 300 3.05 -4.10 12.89
C GLU A 300 2.32 -3.25 11.85
N LEU A 301 2.24 -3.75 10.60
CA LEU A 301 1.66 -2.97 9.51
C LEU A 301 0.14 -2.94 9.55
N THR A 302 -0.51 -4.03 9.93
CA THR A 302 -1.97 -4.03 10.09
C THR A 302 -2.38 -3.13 11.25
N SER A 303 -1.62 -3.14 12.36
CA SER A 303 -1.87 -2.24 13.49
C SER A 303 -1.66 -0.77 13.13
N LEU A 304 -0.64 -0.48 12.32
CA LEU A 304 -0.35 0.88 11.86
C LEU A 304 -1.45 1.43 10.93
N VAL A 305 -1.98 0.59 10.04
CA VAL A 305 -2.93 1.03 8.99
C VAL A 305 -4.39 0.92 9.45
N HIS A 306 -4.74 -0.16 10.14
CA HIS A 306 -6.12 -0.49 10.50
C HIS A 306 -6.40 -0.49 12.01
N GLY A 307 -5.35 -0.33 12.82
CA GLY A 307 -5.45 -0.32 14.27
C GLY A 307 -5.30 -1.68 14.94
N PRO A 308 -5.03 -1.67 16.27
CA PRO A 308 -4.70 -2.90 17.01
C PRO A 308 -5.88 -3.88 17.11
N ALA A 309 -7.12 -3.42 17.19
CA ALA A 309 -8.30 -4.28 17.26
C ALA A 309 -8.49 -5.12 15.98
N GLU A 310 -8.30 -4.50 14.81
CA GLU A 310 -8.38 -5.21 13.52
C GLU A 310 -7.21 -6.19 13.35
N THR A 311 -6.05 -5.87 13.91
CA THR A 311 -4.89 -6.78 13.91
C THR A 311 -5.17 -8.03 14.72
N GLU A 312 -5.66 -7.86 15.96
CA GLU A 312 -6.04 -8.98 16.82
C GLU A 312 -7.10 -9.87 16.16
N ALA A 313 -8.12 -9.25 15.57
CA ALA A 313 -9.16 -9.98 14.84
C ALA A 313 -8.60 -10.76 13.64
N ALA A 314 -7.66 -10.17 12.89
CA ALA A 314 -7.01 -10.83 11.74
C ALA A 314 -6.11 -12.01 12.19
N GLU A 315 -5.38 -11.86 13.29
CA GLU A 315 -4.54 -12.92 13.88
C GLU A 315 -5.39 -14.09 14.39
N LEU A 316 -6.46 -13.78 15.12
CA LEU A 316 -7.41 -14.78 15.60
C LEU A 316 -8.04 -15.55 14.42
N ALA A 317 -8.49 -14.83 13.38
CA ALA A 317 -9.07 -15.45 12.19
C ALA A 317 -8.06 -16.37 11.47
N ALA A 318 -6.82 -15.91 11.29
CA ALA A 318 -5.77 -16.70 10.68
C ALA A 318 -5.46 -18.00 11.46
N GLY A 319 -5.62 -17.98 12.78
CA GLY A 319 -5.52 -19.17 13.63
C GLY A 319 -6.76 -20.05 13.55
N ALA A 320 -7.95 -19.45 13.72
CA ALA A 320 -9.22 -20.15 13.84
C ALA A 320 -9.62 -20.91 12.57
N LEU A 321 -9.34 -20.39 11.38
CA LEU A 321 -9.59 -21.09 10.12
C LEU A 321 -8.88 -22.45 10.03
N PHE A 322 -7.74 -22.60 10.71
CA PHE A 322 -6.97 -23.85 10.74
C PHE A 322 -7.09 -24.63 12.06
N GLY A 323 -8.13 -24.36 12.85
CA GLY A 323 -8.48 -25.12 14.05
C GLY A 323 -7.71 -24.72 15.31
N ARG A 324 -7.19 -23.49 15.35
CA ARG A 324 -6.51 -22.92 16.52
C ARG A 324 -7.30 -21.73 17.06
N GLY A 325 -8.45 -21.95 17.67
CA GLY A 325 -9.33 -20.92 18.21
C GLY A 325 -10.80 -21.14 17.83
N GLU A 326 -11.68 -20.33 18.40
CA GLU A 326 -13.12 -20.42 18.23
C GLU A 326 -13.60 -19.48 17.11
N LEU A 327 -14.14 -20.08 16.05
CA LEU A 327 -14.65 -19.31 14.89
C LEU A 327 -15.87 -18.45 15.25
N SER A 328 -16.64 -18.83 16.27
CA SER A 328 -17.83 -18.11 16.74
C SER A 328 -17.50 -16.79 17.45
N GLU A 329 -16.25 -16.64 17.92
CA GLU A 329 -15.79 -15.41 18.60
C GLU A 329 -15.31 -14.34 17.60
N LEU A 330 -15.11 -14.71 16.33
CA LEU A 330 -14.68 -13.75 15.31
C LEU A 330 -15.81 -12.76 14.97
N PRO A 331 -15.48 -11.47 14.79
CA PRO A 331 -16.44 -10.53 14.21
C PRO A 331 -16.96 -11.00 12.84
N ALA A 332 -18.23 -10.78 12.56
CA ALA A 332 -18.85 -11.21 11.31
C ALA A 332 -18.13 -10.65 10.06
N SER A 333 -17.66 -9.39 10.12
CA SER A 333 -16.88 -8.74 9.07
C SER A 333 -15.56 -9.46 8.82
N THR A 334 -14.81 -9.79 9.89
CA THR A 334 -13.51 -10.47 9.81
C THR A 334 -13.69 -11.90 9.31
N LEU A 335 -14.69 -12.64 9.81
CA LEU A 335 -15.00 -13.99 9.32
C LEU A 335 -15.34 -13.96 7.82
N SER A 336 -16.23 -13.06 7.39
CA SER A 336 -16.61 -12.90 5.98
C SER A 336 -15.39 -12.59 5.11
N ALA A 337 -14.53 -11.67 5.54
CA ALA A 337 -13.30 -11.33 4.84
C ALA A 337 -12.35 -12.53 4.73
N ALA A 338 -12.16 -13.25 5.83
CA ALA A 338 -11.31 -14.43 5.87
C ALA A 338 -11.81 -15.57 4.97
N LEU A 339 -13.12 -15.75 4.89
CA LEU A 339 -13.75 -16.73 4.01
C LEU A 339 -13.65 -16.34 2.53
N LYS A 340 -13.75 -15.05 2.21
CA LYS A 340 -13.52 -14.56 0.83
C LYS A 340 -12.11 -14.89 0.34
N GLU A 341 -11.11 -14.67 1.18
CA GLU A 341 -9.72 -15.05 0.87
C GLU A 341 -9.52 -16.57 0.77
N ALA A 342 -10.30 -17.34 1.55
CA ALA A 342 -10.25 -18.81 1.52
C ALA A 342 -11.07 -19.44 0.37
N GLY A 343 -11.74 -18.63 -0.46
CA GLY A 343 -12.61 -19.09 -1.54
C GLY A 343 -14.05 -19.32 -1.08
N LEU A 344 -14.76 -18.23 -0.76
CA LEU A 344 -16.17 -18.25 -0.37
C LEU A 344 -17.07 -18.59 -1.55
N VAL A 345 -18.00 -19.53 -1.35
CA VAL A 345 -19.03 -19.92 -2.31
C VAL A 345 -20.41 -19.69 -1.74
N ASP A 346 -21.31 -19.10 -2.54
CA ASP A 346 -22.70 -18.86 -2.15
C ASP A 346 -23.61 -20.03 -2.55
N LEU A 347 -24.39 -20.53 -1.62
CA LEU A 347 -25.43 -21.54 -1.81
C LEU A 347 -26.80 -20.97 -1.42
N GLN A 348 -27.84 -21.46 -2.08
CA GLN A 348 -29.22 -21.02 -1.80
C GLN A 348 -29.87 -21.90 -0.71
N ALA A 349 -30.46 -21.29 0.29
CA ALA A 349 -31.19 -22.02 1.34
C ALA A 349 -32.36 -22.85 0.76
N ALA A 350 -33.02 -22.33 -0.28
CA ALA A 350 -34.13 -23.01 -0.95
C ALA A 350 -33.74 -24.37 -1.55
N ASP A 351 -32.47 -24.60 -1.86
CA ASP A 351 -31.95 -25.86 -2.40
C ASP A 351 -31.67 -26.90 -1.29
N SER A 352 -31.84 -26.52 0.00
CA SER A 352 -31.54 -27.39 1.16
C SER A 352 -30.21 -28.12 1.01
N PRO A 353 -29.05 -27.38 0.85
CA PRO A 353 -27.78 -28.01 0.53
C PRO A 353 -27.29 -28.91 1.66
N THR A 354 -26.86 -30.12 1.30
CA THR A 354 -26.20 -31.03 2.24
C THR A 354 -24.73 -30.66 2.46
N LEU A 355 -24.10 -31.22 3.48
CA LEU A 355 -22.65 -31.06 3.70
C LEU A 355 -21.83 -31.58 2.51
N VAL A 356 -22.28 -32.66 1.87
CA VAL A 356 -21.66 -33.18 0.63
C VAL A 356 -21.73 -32.14 -0.50
N ASP A 357 -22.89 -31.50 -0.68
CA ASP A 357 -23.06 -30.46 -1.71
C ASP A 357 -22.13 -29.26 -1.44
N ALA A 358 -22.04 -28.83 -0.20
CA ALA A 358 -21.17 -27.72 0.22
C ALA A 358 -19.67 -28.02 -0.03
N PHE A 359 -19.20 -29.25 0.29
CA PHE A 359 -17.82 -29.65 0.02
C PHE A 359 -17.49 -29.70 -1.48
N VAL A 360 -18.44 -30.10 -2.33
CA VAL A 360 -18.25 -30.10 -3.78
C VAL A 360 -18.28 -28.67 -4.32
N ALA A 361 -19.26 -27.87 -3.94
CA ALA A 361 -19.39 -26.50 -4.38
C ALA A 361 -18.18 -25.64 -4.00
N SER A 362 -17.62 -25.86 -2.80
CA SER A 362 -16.42 -25.17 -2.33
C SER A 362 -15.11 -25.57 -3.03
N GLY A 363 -15.14 -26.56 -3.91
CA GLY A 363 -13.95 -27.05 -4.63
C GLY A 363 -12.98 -27.86 -3.76
N LEU A 364 -13.28 -28.11 -2.49
CA LEU A 364 -12.45 -28.93 -1.60
C LEU A 364 -12.36 -30.39 -2.05
N VAL A 365 -13.37 -30.84 -2.77
CA VAL A 365 -13.43 -32.16 -3.39
C VAL A 365 -14.05 -32.10 -4.78
N GLU A 366 -13.66 -33.03 -5.65
CA GLU A 366 -14.08 -33.05 -7.06
C GLU A 366 -15.49 -33.64 -7.28
N SER A 367 -16.02 -34.40 -6.32
CA SER A 367 -17.30 -35.11 -6.46
C SER A 367 -17.96 -35.44 -5.13
N LYS A 368 -19.28 -35.69 -5.17
CA LYS A 368 -20.05 -36.18 -4.01
C LYS A 368 -19.49 -37.49 -3.42
N SER A 369 -18.99 -38.41 -4.26
CA SER A 369 -18.36 -39.62 -3.80
C SER A 369 -17.04 -39.34 -3.06
N ALA A 370 -16.24 -38.37 -3.52
CA ALA A 370 -15.03 -37.96 -2.83
C ALA A 370 -15.34 -37.24 -1.52
N ALA A 371 -16.42 -36.46 -1.44
CA ALA A 371 -16.90 -35.84 -0.20
C ALA A 371 -17.28 -36.92 0.85
N ARG A 372 -18.13 -37.90 0.47
CA ARG A 372 -18.53 -39.00 1.36
C ARG A 372 -17.34 -39.79 1.87
N ARG A 373 -16.37 -40.07 1.02
CA ARG A 373 -15.14 -40.77 1.41
C ARG A 373 -14.33 -39.93 2.41
N ALA A 374 -14.11 -38.65 2.15
CA ALA A 374 -13.39 -37.74 3.06
C ALA A 374 -14.08 -37.66 4.45
N ILE A 375 -15.42 -37.66 4.48
CA ILE A 375 -16.20 -37.67 5.71
C ILE A 375 -16.02 -39.00 6.43
N ALA A 376 -16.16 -40.15 5.74
CA ALA A 376 -15.98 -41.50 6.31
C ALA A 376 -14.58 -41.73 6.87
N GLU A 377 -13.56 -41.24 6.20
CA GLU A 377 -12.15 -41.28 6.64
C GLU A 377 -11.84 -40.30 7.78
N GLY A 378 -12.80 -39.39 8.10
CA GLY A 378 -12.67 -38.42 9.17
C GLY A 378 -11.76 -37.23 8.83
N GLY A 379 -11.58 -36.97 7.54
CA GLY A 379 -10.81 -35.85 7.02
C GLY A 379 -11.61 -34.59 6.76
N ALA A 380 -12.94 -34.59 7.01
CA ALA A 380 -13.83 -33.46 6.75
C ALA A 380 -14.31 -32.80 8.05
N TYR A 381 -14.29 -31.48 8.05
CA TYR A 381 -14.67 -30.63 9.19
C TYR A 381 -15.56 -29.49 8.76
N VAL A 382 -16.56 -29.17 9.61
CA VAL A 382 -17.36 -27.95 9.53
C VAL A 382 -17.15 -27.14 10.82
N ASN A 383 -16.81 -25.87 10.69
CA ASN A 383 -16.49 -25.00 11.82
C ASN A 383 -15.53 -25.64 12.83
N ASN A 384 -14.47 -26.26 12.30
CA ASN A 384 -13.45 -27.03 13.04
C ASN A 384 -13.95 -28.32 13.74
N THR A 385 -15.23 -28.63 13.69
CA THR A 385 -15.80 -29.86 14.22
C THR A 385 -15.82 -30.92 13.15
N ARG A 386 -15.28 -32.11 13.49
CA ARG A 386 -15.28 -33.28 12.60
C ARG A 386 -16.69 -33.73 12.31
N ILE A 387 -17.05 -33.89 11.05
CA ILE A 387 -18.35 -34.39 10.64
C ILE A 387 -18.37 -35.85 10.38
N THR A 388 -19.50 -36.50 10.68
CA THR A 388 -19.70 -37.96 10.49
C THR A 388 -20.93 -38.26 9.63
N GLN A 389 -21.83 -37.28 9.44
CA GLN A 389 -23.06 -37.43 8.67
C GLN A 389 -22.92 -36.69 7.33
N ALA A 390 -22.83 -37.45 6.25
CA ALA A 390 -22.58 -36.86 4.92
C ALA A 390 -23.80 -36.11 4.38
N ASP A 391 -25.00 -36.63 4.63
CA ASP A 391 -26.24 -36.08 4.08
C ASP A 391 -26.97 -35.11 5.05
N ALA A 392 -26.29 -34.68 6.13
CA ALA A 392 -26.80 -33.65 7.03
C ALA A 392 -26.93 -32.30 6.24
N LEU A 393 -28.01 -31.58 6.51
CA LEU A 393 -28.23 -30.26 5.93
C LEU A 393 -27.26 -29.23 6.53
N LEU A 394 -26.84 -28.29 5.71
CA LEU A 394 -26.03 -27.16 6.12
C LEU A 394 -26.94 -26.02 6.56
N GLU A 395 -27.42 -26.08 7.80
CA GLU A 395 -28.39 -25.13 8.37
C GLU A 395 -28.22 -24.98 9.90
N GLY A 396 -28.97 -24.07 10.49
CA GLY A 396 -29.08 -23.89 11.94
C GLY A 396 -27.75 -23.61 12.61
N ASP A 397 -27.40 -24.39 13.63
CA ASP A 397 -26.19 -24.22 14.45
C ASP A 397 -24.89 -24.43 13.67
N LEU A 398 -24.95 -24.99 12.45
CA LEU A 398 -23.79 -25.11 11.57
C LEU A 398 -23.46 -23.77 10.86
N LEU A 399 -24.31 -22.75 10.98
CA LEU A 399 -24.07 -21.45 10.37
C LEU A 399 -23.58 -20.44 11.40
N LEU A 400 -22.32 -20.06 11.30
CA LEU A 400 -21.72 -18.97 12.07
C LEU A 400 -22.41 -17.65 11.65
N HIS A 401 -22.79 -16.85 12.64
CA HIS A 401 -23.59 -15.64 12.47
C HIS A 401 -24.85 -15.82 11.58
N GLY A 402 -25.40 -17.06 11.56
CA GLY A 402 -26.57 -17.42 10.78
C GLY A 402 -26.40 -17.41 9.25
N THR A 403 -25.17 -17.31 8.77
CA THR A 403 -24.87 -17.11 7.33
C THR A 403 -23.75 -17.99 6.80
N TRP A 404 -22.66 -18.18 7.54
CA TRP A 404 -21.44 -18.77 7.02
C TRP A 404 -21.10 -20.11 7.67
N ALA A 405 -20.44 -20.99 6.90
CA ALA A 405 -19.78 -22.17 7.44
C ALA A 405 -18.34 -22.27 6.92
N VAL A 406 -17.42 -22.63 7.79
CA VAL A 406 -16.03 -22.92 7.45
C VAL A 406 -15.90 -24.39 7.14
N LEU A 407 -15.54 -24.75 5.92
CA LEU A 407 -15.30 -26.12 5.49
C LEU A 407 -13.80 -26.39 5.46
N ARG A 408 -13.38 -27.55 6.00
CA ARG A 408 -11.97 -27.94 5.97
C ARG A 408 -11.79 -29.40 5.60
N LYS A 409 -10.84 -29.66 4.68
CA LYS A 409 -10.39 -31.02 4.32
C LYS A 409 -8.95 -31.25 4.80
N GLY A 410 -8.79 -32.14 5.77
CA GLY A 410 -7.49 -32.36 6.39
C GLY A 410 -6.99 -31.16 7.18
N LYS A 411 -5.67 -30.92 7.16
CA LYS A 411 -5.02 -29.85 7.96
C LYS A 411 -4.80 -28.54 7.23
N ARG A 412 -4.85 -28.53 5.89
CA ARG A 412 -4.37 -27.40 5.08
C ARG A 412 -5.41 -26.79 4.15
N SER A 413 -6.39 -27.56 3.72
CA SER A 413 -7.39 -27.09 2.75
C SER A 413 -8.61 -26.55 3.49
N VAL A 414 -8.88 -25.27 3.34
CA VAL A 414 -10.02 -24.55 3.93
C VAL A 414 -10.76 -23.79 2.83
N SER A 415 -12.07 -23.68 2.95
CA SER A 415 -12.92 -22.85 2.11
C SER A 415 -14.14 -22.39 2.92
N GLY A 416 -14.85 -21.38 2.43
CA GLY A 416 -16.06 -20.86 3.02
C GLY A 416 -17.30 -21.19 2.22
N VAL A 417 -18.42 -21.30 2.90
CA VAL A 417 -19.74 -21.34 2.28
C VAL A 417 -20.63 -20.29 2.96
N SER A 418 -21.37 -19.52 2.17
CA SER A 418 -22.47 -18.69 2.65
C SER A 418 -23.80 -19.28 2.21
N ILE A 419 -24.81 -19.14 3.06
CA ILE A 419 -26.19 -19.50 2.75
C ILE A 419 -27.01 -18.22 2.60
N SER A 420 -27.45 -17.96 1.38
CA SER A 420 -28.38 -16.85 1.09
C SER A 420 -29.82 -17.35 1.09
N LYS A 421 -30.73 -16.46 1.57
CA LYS A 421 -32.17 -16.75 1.70
C LYS A 421 -32.88 -16.67 0.36
#